data_8c13309cc835a5f3a07f824fab56cd88
#
_entry.id   8c13309cc835a5f3a07f824fab56cd88
#
_cell.length_a   1.000
_cell.length_b   1.000
_cell.length_c   1.000
_cell.angle_alpha   90.00
_cell.angle_beta   90.00
_cell.angle_gamma   90.00
#
_symmetry.space_group_name_H-M   'P 1'
#
loop_
_entity.id
_entity.type
_entity.pdbx_description
1 polymer ?
#
loop_
_entity_poly.entity_id
_entity_poly.type
_entity_poly.pdbx_seq_one_letter_code
_entity_poly.pdbx_strand_id
1 'polypeptide(L)'
;MSSIRLFSLLFCLSVLIIITIPIQTLLNIFRFKLKYIYPLFFYKVITNITGLNIHTEGFNEEDKKGTGTLYIANHVSWFDILCLGSVLNARFIAKKEVSSMGIFGFLAKLSNTFFIDNSNKNKIYQYNNFIREKLISGESLILFPEGTTSDGNGIRKFKSSLFECLNSSESSINVQSISICYSRKNNLPMGIYYRRFIAWIGETSMVDSMKKYLASGPITVNLIFHSKICMNQFNNRKELSSFCEKQILSGLNKTIKI
;
A
#
# COMPACT_ATOMS: atom_id res chain seq x y z
N MET A 1 -22.65 -13.80 -8.36
CA MET A 1 -23.13 -12.90 -7.27
C MET A 1 -24.48 -12.34 -7.68
N SER A 2 -25.50 -12.32 -6.81
CA SER A 2 -26.77 -11.72 -7.18
C SER A 2 -26.61 -10.21 -7.46
N SER A 3 -27.34 -9.67 -8.43
CA SER A 3 -27.34 -8.24 -8.76
C SER A 3 -27.67 -7.37 -7.52
N ILE A 4 -28.51 -7.89 -6.63
CA ILE A 4 -28.89 -7.25 -5.36
C ILE A 4 -27.65 -7.05 -4.45
N ARG A 5 -26.80 -8.06 -4.31
CA ARG A 5 -25.59 -7.96 -3.48
C ARG A 5 -24.59 -6.93 -4.04
N LEU A 6 -24.40 -6.91 -5.35
CA LEU A 6 -23.54 -5.90 -5.98
C LEU A 6 -24.08 -4.48 -5.76
N PHE A 7 -25.38 -4.31 -5.95
CA PHE A 7 -26.04 -3.02 -5.71
C PHE A 7 -25.88 -2.56 -4.24
N SER A 8 -26.13 -3.45 -3.28
CA SER A 8 -25.96 -3.14 -1.85
C SER A 8 -24.52 -2.73 -1.52
N LEU A 9 -23.51 -3.44 -2.07
CA LEU A 9 -22.11 -3.10 -1.87
C LEU A 9 -21.77 -1.72 -2.44
N LEU A 10 -22.18 -1.43 -3.66
CA LEU A 10 -21.96 -0.14 -4.28
C LEU A 10 -22.66 0.99 -3.54
N PHE A 11 -23.87 0.75 -3.06
CA PHE A 11 -24.62 1.71 -2.21
C PHE A 11 -23.85 2.00 -0.91
N CYS A 12 -23.44 0.97 -0.16
CA CYS A 12 -22.67 1.13 1.07
C CYS A 12 -21.35 1.89 0.85
N LEU A 13 -20.64 1.57 -0.24
CA LEU A 13 -19.41 2.27 -0.59
C LEU A 13 -19.67 3.74 -0.94
N SER A 14 -20.74 4.04 -1.66
CA SER A 14 -21.12 5.42 -2.00
C SER A 14 -21.45 6.23 -0.76
N VAL A 15 -22.25 5.68 0.15
CA VAL A 15 -22.59 6.33 1.43
C VAL A 15 -21.33 6.59 2.26
N LEU A 16 -20.43 5.59 2.37
CA LEU A 16 -19.18 5.74 3.09
C LEU A 16 -18.31 6.86 2.51
N ILE A 17 -18.19 6.94 1.18
CA ILE A 17 -17.41 7.98 0.50
C ILE A 17 -18.03 9.36 0.75
N ILE A 18 -19.36 9.50 0.62
CA ILE A 18 -20.08 10.76 0.84
C ILE A 18 -19.87 11.28 2.27
N ILE A 19 -19.84 10.39 3.27
CA ILE A 19 -19.58 10.76 4.67
C ILE A 19 -18.10 11.08 4.88
N THR A 20 -17.21 10.32 4.28
CA THR A 20 -15.76 10.47 4.48
C THR A 20 -15.20 11.76 3.90
N ILE A 21 -15.68 12.17 2.72
CA ILE A 21 -15.17 13.38 2.04
C ILE A 21 -15.25 14.64 2.93
N PRO A 22 -16.41 15.04 3.48
CA PRO A 22 -16.48 16.24 4.31
C PRO A 22 -15.69 16.10 5.61
N ILE A 23 -15.74 14.95 6.27
CA ILE A 23 -15.01 14.72 7.53
C ILE A 23 -13.51 14.88 7.31
N GLN A 24 -12.93 14.14 6.35
CA GLN A 24 -11.50 14.19 6.09
C GLN A 24 -11.07 15.58 5.57
N THR A 25 -11.91 16.26 4.80
CA THR A 25 -11.64 17.62 4.34
C THR A 25 -11.53 18.58 5.52
N LEU A 26 -12.47 18.54 6.46
CA LEU A 26 -12.40 19.34 7.68
C LEU A 26 -11.19 19.04 8.52
N LEU A 27 -10.86 17.75 8.72
CA LEU A 27 -9.66 17.32 9.43
C LEU A 27 -8.37 17.86 8.78
N ASN A 28 -8.32 17.90 7.45
CA ASN A 28 -7.18 18.45 6.71
C ASN A 28 -7.08 19.97 6.82
N ILE A 29 -8.20 20.69 6.68
CA ILE A 29 -8.26 22.17 6.77
C ILE A 29 -7.82 22.62 8.16
N PHE A 30 -8.39 22.06 9.21
CA PHE A 30 -8.08 22.41 10.59
C PHE A 30 -6.81 21.77 11.12
N ARG A 31 -6.09 20.98 10.30
CA ARG A 31 -4.81 20.32 10.63
C ARG A 31 -4.86 19.45 11.89
N PHE A 32 -6.01 18.89 12.23
CA PHE A 32 -6.13 17.95 13.35
C PHE A 32 -5.24 16.73 13.16
N LYS A 33 -4.63 16.23 14.22
CA LYS A 33 -3.83 14.98 14.19
C LYS A 33 -4.62 13.78 13.68
N LEU A 34 -5.94 13.77 13.93
CA LEU A 34 -6.87 12.75 13.44
C LEU A 34 -6.88 12.59 11.91
N LYS A 35 -6.45 13.60 11.13
CA LYS A 35 -6.35 13.51 9.66
C LYS A 35 -5.46 12.36 9.16
N TYR A 36 -4.54 11.89 10.00
CA TYR A 36 -3.65 10.77 9.69
C TYR A 36 -4.22 9.42 10.13
N ILE A 37 -5.12 9.42 11.12
CA ILE A 37 -5.72 8.20 11.69
C ILE A 37 -7.03 7.86 11.00
N TYR A 38 -7.83 8.86 10.61
CA TYR A 38 -9.13 8.65 9.97
C TYR A 38 -9.08 7.80 8.68
N PRO A 39 -8.08 7.95 7.78
CA PRO A 39 -7.94 7.08 6.63
C PRO A 39 -7.81 5.59 6.99
N LEU A 40 -7.12 5.26 8.08
CA LEU A 40 -7.03 3.87 8.57
C LEU A 40 -8.41 3.29 8.88
N PHE A 41 -9.27 4.05 9.57
CA PHE A 41 -10.64 3.65 9.83
C PHE A 41 -11.43 3.47 8.52
N PHE A 42 -11.33 4.41 7.60
CA PHE A 42 -11.96 4.35 6.28
C PHE A 42 -11.55 3.08 5.50
N TYR A 43 -10.27 2.79 5.41
CA TYR A 43 -9.77 1.59 4.74
C TYR A 43 -10.25 0.32 5.44
N LYS A 44 -10.29 0.29 6.77
CA LYS A 44 -10.79 -0.85 7.54
C LYS A 44 -12.28 -1.13 7.28
N VAL A 45 -13.09 -0.09 7.17
CA VAL A 45 -14.51 -0.24 6.82
C VAL A 45 -14.66 -0.76 5.38
N ILE A 46 -13.90 -0.23 4.42
CA ILE A 46 -13.93 -0.71 3.03
C ILE A 46 -13.52 -2.18 2.94
N THR A 47 -12.44 -2.59 3.60
CA THR A 47 -11.98 -3.99 3.55
C THR A 47 -13.05 -4.94 4.07
N ASN A 48 -13.75 -4.58 5.15
CA ASN A 48 -14.85 -5.38 5.70
C ASN A 48 -16.04 -5.45 4.72
N ILE A 49 -16.46 -4.30 4.15
CA ILE A 49 -17.59 -4.24 3.20
C ILE A 49 -17.27 -5.06 1.95
N THR A 50 -16.05 -4.98 1.45
CA THR A 50 -15.64 -5.64 0.20
C THR A 50 -15.29 -7.12 0.38
N GLY A 51 -15.17 -7.62 1.61
CA GLY A 51 -14.82 -9.01 1.91
C GLY A 51 -13.33 -9.32 1.74
N LEU A 52 -12.47 -8.33 1.99
CA LEU A 52 -11.03 -8.53 2.14
C LEU A 52 -10.73 -9.02 3.56
N ASN A 53 -10.35 -10.28 3.70
CA ASN A 53 -9.93 -10.87 4.96
C ASN A 53 -8.41 -10.71 5.10
N ILE A 54 -7.98 -9.82 5.97
CA ILE A 54 -6.55 -9.49 6.13
C ILE A 54 -6.01 -10.23 7.35
N HIS A 55 -4.97 -11.04 7.13
CA HIS A 55 -4.20 -11.70 8.17
C HIS A 55 -2.80 -11.09 8.22
N THR A 56 -2.35 -10.75 9.42
CA THR A 56 -1.02 -10.18 9.65
C THR A 56 -0.13 -11.18 10.38
N GLU A 57 1.13 -11.34 9.92
CA GLU A 57 2.18 -12.11 10.59
C GLU A 57 3.35 -11.16 10.88
N GLY A 58 3.91 -11.21 12.10
CA GLY A 58 5.03 -10.36 12.50
C GLY A 58 4.69 -8.88 12.69
N PHE A 59 3.40 -8.52 12.71
CA PHE A 59 2.93 -7.16 12.93
C PHE A 59 3.02 -6.78 14.42
N ASN A 60 3.53 -5.57 14.70
CA ASN A 60 3.56 -5.02 16.05
C ASN A 60 2.52 -3.89 16.18
N GLU A 61 1.73 -3.89 17.25
CA GLU A 61 0.75 -2.84 17.54
C GLU A 61 1.37 -1.43 17.63
N GLU A 62 2.65 -1.33 17.97
CA GLU A 62 3.37 -0.05 17.95
C GLU A 62 3.47 0.56 16.55
N ASP A 63 3.43 -0.26 15.48
CA ASP A 63 3.46 0.21 14.10
C ASP A 63 2.22 1.04 13.74
N LYS A 64 1.12 0.87 14.49
CA LYS A 64 -0.09 1.72 14.35
C LYS A 64 0.14 3.17 14.81
N LYS A 65 1.14 3.43 15.62
CA LYS A 65 1.37 4.79 16.18
C LYS A 65 2.09 5.72 15.20
N GLY A 66 2.62 5.20 14.10
CA GLY A 66 3.46 5.96 13.18
C GLY A 66 4.82 6.26 13.81
N THR A 67 5.81 5.44 13.51
CA THR A 67 7.15 5.48 14.17
C THR A 67 8.24 5.98 13.23
N GLY A 68 7.89 6.73 12.17
CA GLY A 68 8.86 7.18 11.19
C GLY A 68 9.48 6.03 10.38
N THR A 69 8.70 4.99 10.13
CA THR A 69 9.15 3.79 9.40
C THR A 69 8.82 3.93 7.91
N LEU A 70 9.79 3.59 7.06
CA LEU A 70 9.55 3.38 5.64
C LEU A 70 9.19 1.92 5.40
N TYR A 71 7.91 1.66 5.12
CA TYR A 71 7.41 0.34 4.75
C TYR A 71 7.65 0.09 3.26
N ILE A 72 8.27 -1.04 2.94
CA ILE A 72 8.57 -1.49 1.58
C ILE A 72 7.71 -2.69 1.28
N ALA A 73 6.87 -2.64 0.25
CA ALA A 73 5.99 -3.75 -0.10
C ALA A 73 6.04 -4.09 -1.59
N ASN A 74 5.76 -5.34 -1.95
CA ASN A 74 5.44 -5.71 -3.33
C ASN A 74 4.08 -5.14 -3.73
N HIS A 75 3.84 -5.04 -5.04
CA HIS A 75 2.63 -4.42 -5.57
C HIS A 75 1.94 -5.33 -6.59
N VAL A 76 0.73 -5.78 -6.27
CA VAL A 76 -0.06 -6.69 -7.09
C VAL A 76 -1.28 -5.99 -7.66
N SER A 77 -1.95 -5.20 -6.82
CA SER A 77 -3.23 -4.61 -7.17
C SER A 77 -3.44 -3.30 -6.40
N TRP A 78 -4.38 -2.47 -6.86
CA TRP A 78 -4.84 -1.32 -6.10
C TRP A 78 -5.47 -1.71 -4.73
N PHE A 79 -5.87 -2.98 -4.55
CA PHE A 79 -6.30 -3.52 -3.26
C PHE A 79 -5.20 -3.52 -2.19
N ASP A 80 -3.94 -3.52 -2.59
CA ASP A 80 -2.80 -3.42 -1.66
C ASP A 80 -2.90 -2.15 -0.82
N ILE A 81 -3.43 -1.07 -1.42
CA ILE A 81 -3.67 0.21 -0.74
C ILE A 81 -4.70 0.03 0.38
N LEU A 82 -5.80 -0.70 0.11
CA LEU A 82 -6.83 -0.98 1.12
C LEU A 82 -6.28 -1.87 2.22
N CYS A 83 -5.53 -2.92 1.85
CA CYS A 83 -4.95 -3.87 2.79
C CYS A 83 -3.97 -3.18 3.76
N LEU A 84 -2.95 -2.51 3.23
CA LEU A 84 -1.95 -1.83 4.05
C LEU A 84 -2.55 -0.65 4.81
N GLY A 85 -3.40 0.15 4.17
CA GLY A 85 -4.05 1.31 4.78
C GLY A 85 -5.00 0.95 5.92
N SER A 86 -5.57 -0.27 5.94
CA SER A 86 -6.42 -0.74 7.05
C SER A 86 -5.64 -1.23 8.27
N VAL A 87 -4.33 -1.47 8.12
CA VAL A 87 -3.46 -1.99 9.18
C VAL A 87 -2.49 -0.93 9.68
N LEU A 88 -1.93 -0.11 8.78
CA LEU A 88 -0.86 0.83 9.06
C LEU A 88 -1.36 2.28 9.10
N ASN A 89 -0.95 3.01 10.13
CA ASN A 89 -1.02 4.47 10.14
C ASN A 89 0.20 5.04 9.38
N ALA A 90 0.16 4.93 8.07
CA ALA A 90 1.22 5.37 7.17
C ALA A 90 0.64 5.98 5.89
N ARG A 91 1.40 6.87 5.23
CA ARG A 91 0.97 7.50 3.98
C ARG A 91 1.63 6.84 2.79
N PHE A 92 0.89 6.72 1.71
CA PHE A 92 1.41 6.14 0.48
C PHE A 92 2.26 7.15 -0.30
N ILE A 93 3.33 6.62 -0.90
CA ILE A 93 4.10 7.31 -1.93
C ILE A 93 3.60 6.78 -3.28
N ALA A 94 3.09 7.67 -4.12
CA ALA A 94 2.52 7.31 -5.43
C ALA A 94 3.09 8.18 -6.54
N LYS A 95 2.96 7.73 -7.79
CA LYS A 95 3.29 8.54 -8.96
C LYS A 95 2.28 9.68 -9.12
N LYS A 96 2.73 10.81 -9.67
CA LYS A 96 1.91 12.00 -9.92
C LYS A 96 0.68 11.70 -10.77
N GLU A 97 0.79 10.79 -11.74
CA GLU A 97 -0.30 10.38 -12.63
C GLU A 97 -1.50 9.83 -11.87
N VAL A 98 -1.28 9.18 -10.73
CA VAL A 98 -2.35 8.68 -9.86
C VAL A 98 -3.24 9.81 -9.36
N SER A 99 -2.68 11.00 -9.15
CA SER A 99 -3.43 12.18 -8.68
C SER A 99 -4.52 12.67 -9.65
N SER A 100 -4.43 12.29 -10.92
CA SER A 100 -5.39 12.63 -11.99
C SER A 100 -6.37 11.51 -12.32
N MET A 101 -6.39 10.41 -11.57
CA MET A 101 -7.27 9.25 -11.79
C MET A 101 -8.70 9.48 -11.23
N GLY A 102 -9.33 10.61 -11.56
CA GLY A 102 -10.71 10.91 -11.17
C GLY A 102 -10.93 10.82 -9.65
N ILE A 103 -12.01 10.12 -9.24
CA ILE A 103 -12.38 9.97 -7.82
C ILE A 103 -11.27 9.29 -7.00
N PHE A 104 -10.53 8.33 -7.57
CA PHE A 104 -9.46 7.64 -6.87
C PHE A 104 -8.27 8.56 -6.59
N GLY A 105 -7.90 9.39 -7.55
CA GLY A 105 -6.88 10.43 -7.35
C GLY A 105 -7.30 11.47 -6.32
N PHE A 106 -8.58 11.84 -6.30
CA PHE A 106 -9.14 12.73 -5.30
C PHE A 106 -9.08 12.12 -3.89
N LEU A 107 -9.52 10.87 -3.71
CA LEU A 107 -9.46 10.16 -2.43
C LEU A 107 -8.01 9.95 -1.96
N ALA A 108 -7.08 9.68 -2.87
CA ALA A 108 -5.67 9.57 -2.55
C ALA A 108 -5.10 10.91 -2.03
N LYS A 109 -5.44 12.05 -2.65
CA LYS A 109 -5.10 13.40 -2.16
C LYS A 109 -5.68 13.64 -0.78
N LEU A 110 -6.95 13.31 -0.60
CA LEU A 110 -7.68 13.48 0.64
C LEU A 110 -7.04 12.69 1.79
N SER A 111 -6.54 11.48 1.51
CA SER A 111 -5.81 10.62 2.44
C SER A 111 -4.33 11.02 2.63
N ASN A 112 -3.94 12.21 2.19
CA ASN A 112 -2.57 12.75 2.31
C ASN A 112 -1.49 11.89 1.62
N THR A 113 -1.83 11.20 0.53
CA THR A 113 -0.85 10.48 -0.31
C THR A 113 0.19 11.45 -0.84
N PHE A 114 1.45 11.05 -0.80
CA PHE A 114 2.56 11.83 -1.32
C PHE A 114 2.82 11.47 -2.80
N PHE A 115 2.68 12.46 -3.70
CA PHE A 115 2.84 12.25 -5.14
C PHE A 115 4.22 12.68 -5.64
N ILE A 116 4.92 11.77 -6.33
CA ILE A 116 6.25 12.00 -6.92
C ILE A 116 6.14 12.11 -8.43
N ASP A 117 6.69 13.16 -8.99
CA ASP A 117 6.89 13.34 -10.42
C ASP A 117 8.27 12.82 -10.82
N ASN A 118 8.34 11.57 -11.27
CA ASN A 118 9.59 10.93 -11.68
C ASN A 118 10.14 11.43 -13.02
N SER A 119 9.36 12.20 -13.79
CA SER A 119 9.81 12.78 -15.06
C SER A 119 10.74 13.98 -14.85
N ASN A 120 10.63 14.64 -13.70
CA ASN A 120 11.39 15.84 -13.37
C ASN A 120 12.60 15.52 -12.49
N LYS A 121 13.75 15.28 -13.14
CA LYS A 121 15.02 14.99 -12.45
C LYS A 121 15.44 16.06 -11.44
N ASN A 122 15.15 17.33 -11.71
CA ASN A 122 15.49 18.44 -10.82
C ASN A 122 14.70 18.43 -9.50
N LYS A 123 13.53 17.79 -9.47
CA LYS A 123 12.70 17.65 -8.28
C LYS A 123 12.99 16.40 -7.46
N ILE A 124 13.73 15.43 -8.00
CA ILE A 124 14.03 14.17 -7.31
C ILE A 124 14.72 14.43 -5.96
N TYR A 125 15.69 15.34 -5.93
CA TYR A 125 16.39 15.71 -4.70
C TYR A 125 15.43 16.30 -3.66
N GLN A 126 14.52 17.20 -4.09
CA GLN A 126 13.52 17.81 -3.21
C GLN A 126 12.56 16.76 -2.65
N TYR A 127 12.11 15.79 -3.47
CA TYR A 127 11.25 14.70 -3.02
C TYR A 127 11.94 13.79 -2.00
N ASN A 128 13.21 13.45 -2.23
CA ASN A 128 13.97 12.63 -1.31
C ASN A 128 14.16 13.31 0.05
N ASN A 129 14.49 14.60 0.05
CA ASN A 129 14.61 15.37 1.28
C ASN A 129 13.26 15.45 2.02
N PHE A 130 12.18 15.74 1.31
CA PHE A 130 10.84 15.81 1.91
C PHE A 130 10.45 14.46 2.54
N ILE A 131 10.65 13.34 1.85
CA ILE A 131 10.37 11.99 2.38
C ILE A 131 11.19 11.75 3.65
N ARG A 132 12.47 12.09 3.63
CA ARG A 132 13.37 11.97 4.79
C ARG A 132 12.90 12.80 5.97
N GLU A 133 12.58 14.08 5.78
CA GLU A 133 12.05 14.96 6.81
C GLU A 133 10.78 14.39 7.45
N LYS A 134 9.88 13.82 6.64
CA LYS A 134 8.66 13.20 7.12
C LYS A 134 8.94 11.98 7.98
N LEU A 135 9.84 11.11 7.56
CA LEU A 135 10.24 9.94 8.33
C LEU A 135 10.92 10.33 9.67
N ILE A 136 11.81 11.32 9.64
CA ILE A 136 12.47 11.84 10.85
C ILE A 136 11.46 12.49 11.80
N SER A 137 10.43 13.16 11.28
CA SER A 137 9.35 13.75 12.10
C SER A 137 8.38 12.73 12.69
N GLY A 138 8.61 11.42 12.46
CA GLY A 138 7.79 10.33 12.98
C GLY A 138 6.64 9.91 12.06
N GLU A 139 6.48 10.52 10.87
CA GLU A 139 5.48 10.10 9.90
C GLU A 139 5.95 8.84 9.17
N SER A 140 5.16 7.77 9.20
CA SER A 140 5.47 6.55 8.46
C SER A 140 4.98 6.63 7.02
N LEU A 141 5.72 6.01 6.10
CA LEU A 141 5.43 6.03 4.67
C LEU A 141 5.43 4.61 4.09
N ILE A 142 4.66 4.38 3.04
CA ILE A 142 4.58 3.11 2.30
C ILE A 142 5.06 3.33 0.87
N LEU A 143 6.02 2.52 0.45
CA LEU A 143 6.62 2.56 -0.89
C LEU A 143 6.50 1.22 -1.59
N PHE A 144 6.10 1.24 -2.86
CA PHE A 144 6.11 0.10 -3.76
C PHE A 144 7.28 0.24 -4.75
N PRO A 145 8.46 -0.35 -4.45
CA PRO A 145 9.67 -0.10 -5.23
C PRO A 145 9.68 -0.79 -6.60
N GLU A 146 8.74 -1.66 -6.91
CA GLU A 146 8.50 -2.19 -8.26
C GLU A 146 8.13 -1.07 -9.24
N GLY A 147 7.47 -0.01 -8.73
CA GLY A 147 7.03 1.13 -9.53
C GLY A 147 5.87 0.82 -10.49
N THR A 148 5.37 -0.39 -10.49
CA THR A 148 4.17 -0.86 -11.18
C THR A 148 3.71 -2.16 -10.54
N THR A 149 2.52 -2.64 -10.87
CA THR A 149 1.98 -3.89 -10.34
C THR A 149 2.59 -5.13 -11.02
N SER A 150 2.71 -6.22 -10.26
CA SER A 150 3.10 -7.56 -10.72
C SER A 150 1.85 -8.45 -10.90
N ASP A 151 2.05 -9.69 -11.34
CA ASP A 151 0.95 -10.66 -11.53
C ASP A 151 0.56 -11.41 -10.24
N GLY A 152 1.20 -11.10 -9.12
CA GLY A 152 0.95 -11.72 -7.82
C GLY A 152 1.56 -13.12 -7.63
N ASN A 153 2.29 -13.64 -8.60
CA ASN A 153 2.98 -14.93 -8.52
C ASN A 153 4.48 -14.79 -8.20
N GLY A 154 4.97 -13.57 -8.21
CA GLY A 154 6.32 -13.16 -7.90
C GLY A 154 6.37 -11.66 -7.71
N ILE A 155 7.57 -11.12 -7.71
CA ILE A 155 7.82 -9.68 -7.60
C ILE A 155 8.62 -9.20 -8.82
N ARG A 156 8.46 -7.94 -9.17
CA ARG A 156 9.34 -7.28 -10.15
C ARG A 156 10.59 -6.77 -9.44
N LYS A 157 11.66 -6.63 -10.19
CA LYS A 157 12.92 -6.07 -9.67
C LYS A 157 12.69 -4.69 -9.07
N PHE A 158 13.19 -4.48 -7.87
CA PHE A 158 13.07 -3.22 -7.16
C PHE A 158 13.96 -2.13 -7.78
N LYS A 159 13.41 -0.93 -7.90
CA LYS A 159 14.13 0.25 -8.36
C LYS A 159 14.90 0.85 -7.19
N SER A 160 16.19 0.56 -7.10
CA SER A 160 17.05 1.05 -6.01
C SER A 160 17.11 2.58 -5.92
N SER A 161 16.80 3.31 -7.00
CA SER A 161 16.70 4.78 -6.98
C SER A 161 15.59 5.31 -6.05
N LEU A 162 14.56 4.51 -5.76
CA LEU A 162 13.49 4.89 -4.84
C LEU A 162 13.92 4.82 -3.36
N PHE A 163 15.08 4.24 -3.06
CA PHE A 163 15.68 4.20 -1.73
C PHE A 163 16.65 5.36 -1.47
N GLU A 164 16.79 6.30 -2.41
CA GLU A 164 17.71 7.45 -2.30
C GLU A 164 17.42 8.34 -1.10
N CYS A 165 16.15 8.44 -0.69
CA CYS A 165 15.74 9.19 0.49
C CYS A 165 16.39 8.70 1.79
N LEU A 166 16.91 7.47 1.81
CA LEU A 166 17.61 6.86 2.94
C LEU A 166 19.13 7.06 2.91
N ASN A 167 19.65 7.60 1.82
CA ASN A 167 21.09 7.71 1.59
C ASN A 167 21.70 8.93 2.31
N SER A 168 21.66 8.94 3.64
CA SER A 168 22.38 9.90 4.48
C SER A 168 22.94 9.21 5.71
N SER A 169 24.16 9.53 6.06
CA SER A 169 24.91 8.98 7.19
C SER A 169 24.33 9.31 8.58
N GLU A 170 23.36 10.21 8.66
CA GLU A 170 22.90 10.78 9.93
C GLU A 170 21.56 10.28 10.45
N SER A 171 20.79 9.51 9.64
CA SER A 171 19.44 9.12 10.04
C SER A 171 19.28 7.62 10.27
N SER A 172 18.94 7.23 11.48
CA SER A 172 18.50 5.88 11.85
C SER A 172 17.02 5.65 11.44
N ILE A 173 16.70 5.88 10.16
CA ILE A 173 15.35 5.63 9.66
C ILE A 173 15.12 4.13 9.62
N ASN A 174 14.05 3.67 10.26
CA ASN A 174 13.62 2.29 10.20
C ASN A 174 13.02 1.96 8.83
N VAL A 175 13.42 0.83 8.27
CA VAL A 175 12.86 0.24 7.05
C VAL A 175 12.26 -1.10 7.41
N GLN A 176 11.04 -1.39 6.96
CA GLN A 176 10.40 -2.68 7.19
C GLN A 176 9.79 -3.21 5.90
N SER A 177 10.23 -4.40 5.49
CA SER A 177 9.67 -5.09 4.34
C SER A 177 8.34 -5.75 4.70
N ILE A 178 7.36 -5.72 3.78
CA ILE A 178 6.05 -6.37 3.93
C ILE A 178 5.77 -7.19 2.68
N SER A 179 5.55 -8.50 2.85
CA SER A 179 5.08 -9.34 1.76
C SER A 179 3.56 -9.33 1.71
N ILE A 180 2.99 -8.94 0.57
CA ILE A 180 1.55 -8.98 0.30
C ILE A 180 1.25 -10.22 -0.52
N CYS A 181 0.51 -11.15 0.05
CA CYS A 181 0.17 -12.42 -0.59
C CYS A 181 -1.34 -12.64 -0.63
N TYR A 182 -1.89 -12.72 -1.82
CA TYR A 182 -3.28 -13.15 -2.05
C TYR A 182 -3.34 -14.67 -2.01
N SER A 183 -3.78 -15.21 -0.86
CA SER A 183 -3.61 -16.64 -0.53
C SER A 183 -4.84 -17.49 -0.76
N ARG A 184 -6.04 -16.95 -0.52
CA ARG A 184 -7.29 -17.70 -0.63
C ARG A 184 -8.40 -16.88 -1.29
N LYS A 185 -9.31 -17.61 -1.96
CA LYS A 185 -10.57 -17.10 -2.50
C LYS A 185 -11.69 -18.01 -2.04
N ASN A 186 -12.75 -17.45 -1.41
CA ASN A 186 -13.84 -18.24 -0.82
C ASN A 186 -13.30 -19.35 0.10
N ASN A 187 -12.29 -19.07 0.89
CA ASN A 187 -11.55 -19.99 1.78
C ASN A 187 -10.77 -21.13 1.08
N LEU A 188 -10.78 -21.21 -0.25
CA LEU A 188 -9.96 -22.16 -1.01
C LEU A 188 -8.61 -21.54 -1.37
N PRO A 189 -7.52 -22.33 -1.38
CA PRO A 189 -6.20 -21.86 -1.81
C PRO A 189 -6.24 -21.23 -3.20
N MET A 190 -5.54 -20.10 -3.35
CA MET A 190 -5.53 -19.35 -4.60
C MET A 190 -4.37 -19.80 -5.49
N GLY A 191 -4.68 -20.45 -6.61
CA GLY A 191 -3.70 -20.83 -7.62
C GLY A 191 -3.20 -19.65 -8.47
N ILE A 192 -2.20 -19.92 -9.30
CA ILE A 192 -1.51 -18.96 -10.18
C ILE A 192 -2.49 -18.11 -11.01
N TYR A 193 -3.47 -18.74 -11.63
CA TYR A 193 -4.46 -18.07 -12.48
C TYR A 193 -5.33 -17.07 -11.72
N TYR A 194 -5.76 -17.43 -10.51
CA TYR A 194 -6.60 -16.54 -9.70
C TYR A 194 -5.82 -15.36 -9.13
N ARG A 195 -4.54 -15.52 -8.77
CA ARG A 195 -3.69 -14.38 -8.38
C ARG A 195 -3.56 -13.38 -9.52
N ARG A 196 -3.29 -13.88 -10.74
CA ARG A 196 -3.24 -13.03 -11.94
C ARG A 196 -4.58 -12.34 -12.24
N PHE A 197 -5.71 -12.99 -11.93
CA PHE A 197 -7.04 -12.40 -12.09
C PHE A 197 -7.28 -11.20 -11.15
N ILE A 198 -6.73 -11.23 -9.93
CA ILE A 198 -6.82 -10.13 -8.96
C ILE A 198 -5.81 -9.04 -9.25
N ALA A 199 -4.69 -9.38 -9.84
CA ALA A 199 -3.64 -8.44 -10.18
C ALA A 199 -4.16 -7.36 -11.15
N TRP A 200 -3.72 -6.15 -10.91
CA TRP A 200 -4.04 -5.03 -11.80
C TRP A 200 -2.91 -4.82 -12.79
N ILE A 201 -2.96 -5.55 -13.90
CA ILE A 201 -1.93 -5.56 -14.94
C ILE A 201 -2.50 -5.17 -16.31
N GLY A 202 -1.63 -4.64 -17.17
CA GLY A 202 -1.99 -4.24 -18.54
C GLY A 202 -2.85 -2.97 -18.56
N GLU A 203 -3.73 -2.89 -19.56
CA GLU A 203 -4.61 -1.73 -19.81
C GLU A 203 -5.97 -1.84 -19.11
N THR A 204 -6.13 -2.79 -18.18
CA THR A 204 -7.39 -2.95 -17.45
C THR A 204 -7.71 -1.69 -16.66
N SER A 205 -8.90 -1.11 -16.84
CA SER A 205 -9.32 0.03 -16.06
C SER A 205 -9.48 -0.35 -14.59
N MET A 206 -9.26 0.61 -13.67
CA MET A 206 -9.44 0.38 -12.24
C MET A 206 -10.88 -0.04 -11.92
N VAL A 207 -11.87 0.56 -12.61
CA VAL A 207 -13.29 0.25 -12.43
C VAL A 207 -13.60 -1.19 -12.84
N ASP A 208 -13.05 -1.67 -13.95
CA ASP A 208 -13.26 -3.06 -14.40
C ASP A 208 -12.57 -4.05 -13.46
N SER A 209 -11.38 -3.73 -12.97
CA SER A 209 -10.70 -4.50 -11.94
C SER A 209 -11.56 -4.59 -10.67
N MET A 210 -12.17 -3.48 -10.25
CA MET A 210 -13.05 -3.43 -9.08
C MET A 210 -14.32 -4.29 -9.28
N LYS A 211 -14.98 -4.18 -10.43
CA LYS A 211 -16.16 -5.01 -10.76
C LYS A 211 -15.82 -6.50 -10.72
N LYS A 212 -14.72 -6.89 -11.35
CA LYS A 212 -14.24 -8.30 -11.35
C LYS A 212 -14.02 -8.81 -9.93
N TYR A 213 -13.37 -8.00 -9.08
CA TYR A 213 -13.13 -8.35 -7.69
C TYR A 213 -14.45 -8.51 -6.91
N LEU A 214 -15.32 -7.50 -6.91
CA LEU A 214 -16.59 -7.53 -6.19
C LEU A 214 -17.46 -8.73 -6.61
N ALA A 215 -17.36 -9.16 -7.87
CA ALA A 215 -18.03 -10.35 -8.37
C ALA A 215 -17.36 -11.66 -7.90
N SER A 216 -16.10 -11.65 -7.49
CA SER A 216 -15.33 -12.86 -7.21
C SER A 216 -15.60 -13.50 -5.83
N GLY A 217 -16.16 -12.77 -4.88
CA GLY A 217 -16.34 -13.20 -3.48
C GLY A 217 -15.18 -12.85 -2.57
N PRO A 218 -15.23 -13.28 -1.29
CA PRO A 218 -14.22 -12.91 -0.29
C PRO A 218 -12.83 -13.43 -0.64
N ILE A 219 -11.83 -12.59 -0.39
CA ILE A 219 -10.42 -12.88 -0.65
C ILE A 219 -9.62 -12.73 0.65
N THR A 220 -8.73 -13.69 0.90
CA THR A 220 -7.79 -13.64 2.02
C THR A 220 -6.45 -13.13 1.54
N VAL A 221 -5.94 -12.11 2.25
CA VAL A 221 -4.64 -11.49 2.02
C VAL A 221 -3.78 -11.65 3.26
N ASN A 222 -2.61 -12.26 3.10
CA ASN A 222 -1.62 -12.33 4.16
C ASN A 222 -0.63 -11.18 4.00
N LEU A 223 -0.45 -10.40 5.06
CA LEU A 223 0.56 -9.36 5.19
C LEU A 223 1.64 -9.87 6.15
N ILE A 224 2.83 -10.17 5.61
CA ILE A 224 3.96 -10.67 6.41
C ILE A 224 4.91 -9.52 6.64
N PHE A 225 5.00 -9.07 7.89
CA PHE A 225 5.91 -8.02 8.34
C PHE A 225 7.26 -8.65 8.71
N HIS A 226 8.29 -8.31 7.97
CA HIS A 226 9.65 -8.76 8.25
C HIS A 226 10.29 -7.90 9.34
N SER A 227 11.44 -8.34 9.85
CA SER A 227 12.19 -7.59 10.87
C SER A 227 12.56 -6.18 10.37
N LYS A 228 12.45 -5.18 11.25
CA LYS A 228 12.91 -3.82 10.97
C LYS A 228 14.42 -3.80 10.82
N ILE A 229 14.88 -3.03 9.86
CA ILE A 229 16.29 -2.82 9.53
C ILE A 229 16.55 -1.31 9.40
N CYS A 230 17.81 -0.91 9.45
CA CYS A 230 18.24 0.46 9.22
C CYS A 230 19.24 0.54 8.06
N MET A 231 19.28 1.66 7.36
CA MET A 231 20.20 1.88 6.24
C MET A 231 21.67 1.70 6.65
N ASN A 232 22.05 2.06 7.86
CA ASN A 232 23.42 1.95 8.37
C ASN A 232 23.96 0.51 8.46
N GLN A 233 23.09 -0.51 8.31
CA GLN A 233 23.47 -1.93 8.23
C GLN A 233 23.93 -2.34 6.82
N PHE A 234 23.87 -1.43 5.84
CA PHE A 234 24.16 -1.70 4.42
C PHE A 234 25.15 -0.69 3.87
N ASN A 235 26.01 -1.13 2.95
CA ASN A 235 27.02 -0.26 2.34
C ASN A 235 26.40 0.79 1.40
N ASN A 236 25.27 0.47 0.79
CA ASN A 236 24.59 1.37 -0.15
C ASN A 236 23.12 0.98 -0.35
N ARG A 237 22.35 1.90 -0.96
CA ARG A 237 20.93 1.69 -1.28
C ARG A 237 20.62 0.49 -2.17
N LYS A 238 21.58 0.05 -3.02
CA LYS A 238 21.36 -1.12 -3.91
C LYS A 238 21.35 -2.40 -3.10
N GLU A 239 22.24 -2.50 -2.12
CA GLU A 239 22.31 -3.64 -1.20
C GLU A 239 21.05 -3.72 -0.33
N LEU A 240 20.62 -2.60 0.27
CA LEU A 240 19.35 -2.51 1.01
C LEU A 240 18.15 -2.90 0.14
N SER A 241 18.06 -2.37 -1.09
CA SER A 241 16.98 -2.68 -2.03
C SER A 241 16.94 -4.18 -2.36
N SER A 242 18.10 -4.80 -2.62
CA SER A 242 18.21 -6.24 -2.88
C SER A 242 17.85 -7.08 -1.66
N PHE A 243 18.21 -6.62 -0.47
CA PHE A 243 17.84 -7.29 0.78
C PHE A 243 16.32 -7.28 0.99
N CYS A 244 15.66 -6.12 0.85
CA CYS A 244 14.20 -6.00 0.93
C CYS A 244 13.50 -6.89 -0.11
N GLU A 245 14.02 -6.91 -1.35
CA GLU A 245 13.51 -7.77 -2.43
C GLU A 245 13.54 -9.25 -2.04
N LYS A 246 14.67 -9.73 -1.49
CA LYS A 246 14.83 -11.12 -1.03
C LYS A 246 13.90 -11.45 0.15
N GLN A 247 13.76 -10.55 1.12
CA GLN A 247 12.85 -10.75 2.25
C GLN A 247 11.40 -10.92 1.75
N ILE A 248 10.94 -10.02 0.88
CA ILE A 248 9.57 -10.05 0.35
C ILE A 248 9.33 -11.32 -0.47
N LEU A 249 10.29 -11.70 -1.32
CA LEU A 249 10.20 -12.93 -2.09
C LEU A 249 10.15 -14.18 -1.20
N SER A 250 10.92 -14.19 -0.11
CA SER A 250 10.88 -15.28 0.88
C SER A 250 9.52 -15.42 1.55
N GLY A 251 8.90 -14.29 1.97
CA GLY A 251 7.56 -14.28 2.55
C GLY A 251 6.50 -14.78 1.57
N LEU A 252 6.56 -14.36 0.30
CA LEU A 252 5.67 -14.84 -0.75
C LEU A 252 5.83 -16.36 -0.93
N ASN A 253 7.05 -16.86 -1.09
CA ASN A 253 7.33 -18.27 -1.30
C ASN A 253 6.84 -19.14 -0.13
N LYS A 254 6.96 -18.65 1.12
CA LYS A 254 6.44 -19.35 2.31
C LYS A 254 4.92 -19.52 2.26
N THR A 255 4.21 -18.54 1.73
CA THR A 255 2.73 -18.53 1.74
C THR A 255 2.12 -19.16 0.47
N ILE A 256 2.82 -19.07 -0.67
CA ILE A 256 2.33 -19.58 -1.97
C ILE A 256 2.65 -21.07 -2.16
N LYS A 257 3.63 -21.60 -1.43
CA LYS A 257 3.95 -23.05 -1.43
C LYS A 257 2.81 -23.79 -0.73
N ILE A 258 1.88 -24.26 -1.53
CA ILE A 258 0.92 -25.30 -1.20
C ILE A 258 1.16 -26.45 -2.16
#